data_1bfacb8c7187bfa83f6d842d134bfe2a
#
_entry.id   1bfacb8c7187bfa83f6d842d134bfe2a
#
_cell.length_a   1.000
_cell.length_b   1.000
_cell.length_c   1.000
_cell.angle_alpha   90.00
_cell.angle_beta   90.00
_cell.angle_gamma   90.00
#
_symmetry.space_group_name_H-M   'P 1'
#
loop_
_entity.id
_entity.type
_entity.pdbx_description
1 polymer ?
#
loop_
_entity_poly.entity_id
_entity_poly.type
_entity_poly.pdbx_seq_one_letter_code
_entity_poly.pdbx_strand_id
1 'polypeptide(L)'
;DRDKLSFTRAEFSLSMDNKVKAVQAILAKKPYGLRFKPQELSFLVTYKDVDGKTFLNYIRNRIRFKCDWKRKLFSTGYTVLSEMVATDREENNVAIIPGKMAFHQKDAFYDKVDEYWSEDFWGSYNIIEPTESLENAVHKLKKQSR
;
A
#
# COMPACT_ATOMS: atom_id res chain seq x y z
N ASP A 1 17.68 -2.58 17.11
CA ASP A 1 18.57 -3.52 17.81
C ASP A 1 19.95 -2.86 17.94
N ARG A 2 20.41 -2.64 19.18
CA ARG A 2 21.68 -1.96 19.46
C ARG A 2 22.89 -2.88 19.23
N ASP A 3 22.73 -4.16 19.48
CA ASP A 3 23.84 -5.11 19.43
C ASP A 3 24.19 -5.44 17.97
N LYS A 4 23.19 -5.45 17.10
CA LYS A 4 23.34 -5.73 15.67
C LYS A 4 23.43 -4.48 14.80
N LEU A 5 23.28 -3.29 15.38
CA LEU A 5 23.22 -2.00 14.66
C LEU A 5 22.22 -2.02 13.51
N SER A 6 21.10 -2.70 13.70
CA SER A 6 20.06 -2.90 12.69
C SER A 6 18.72 -2.31 13.12
N PHE A 7 17.96 -1.81 12.16
CA PHE A 7 16.59 -1.37 12.39
C PHE A 7 15.67 -2.58 12.49
N THR A 8 14.83 -2.64 13.52
CA THR A 8 13.76 -3.62 13.66
C THR A 8 12.42 -3.04 13.24
N ARG A 9 12.28 -1.72 13.40
CA ARG A 9 11.06 -0.98 13.07
C ARG A 9 11.39 0.46 12.72
N ALA A 10 10.73 0.97 11.69
CA ALA A 10 10.76 2.38 11.30
C ALA A 10 9.33 2.88 11.10
N GLU A 11 9.03 4.03 11.67
CA GLU A 11 7.78 4.76 11.42
C GLU A 11 8.12 6.14 10.90
N PHE A 12 7.46 6.55 9.83
CA PHE A 12 7.63 7.88 9.28
C PHE A 12 6.34 8.37 8.62
N SER A 13 6.19 9.67 8.54
CA SER A 13 5.04 10.30 7.92
C SER A 13 5.48 11.48 7.04
N LEU A 14 4.68 11.74 6.01
CA LEU A 14 4.86 12.91 5.18
C LEU A 14 4.31 14.14 5.89
N SER A 15 5.10 15.23 5.96
CA SER A 15 4.59 16.51 6.43
C SER A 15 3.51 17.03 5.48
N MET A 16 2.40 17.48 6.05
CA MET A 16 1.28 18.08 5.32
C MET A 16 1.38 19.62 5.25
N ASP A 17 2.48 20.22 5.73
CA ASP A 17 2.68 21.68 5.74
C ASP A 17 2.73 22.23 4.32
N ASN A 18 3.38 21.53 3.40
CA ASN A 18 3.39 21.86 2.00
C ASN A 18 2.36 21.03 1.22
N LYS A 19 1.15 21.56 1.08
CA LYS A 19 0.03 20.88 0.42
C LYS A 19 0.32 20.50 -1.03
N VAL A 20 1.09 21.27 -1.76
CA VAL A 20 1.41 20.98 -3.17
C VAL A 20 2.32 19.77 -3.25
N LYS A 21 3.39 19.74 -2.47
CA LYS A 21 4.31 18.59 -2.40
C LYS A 21 3.61 17.33 -1.89
N ALA A 22 2.74 17.47 -0.89
CA ALA A 22 1.96 16.35 -0.37
C ALA A 22 1.02 15.75 -1.44
N VAL A 23 0.34 16.58 -2.23
CA VAL A 23 -0.49 16.10 -3.35
C VAL A 23 0.36 15.38 -4.40
N GLN A 24 1.49 15.96 -4.80
CA GLN A 24 2.40 15.37 -5.80
C GLN A 24 3.00 14.02 -5.34
N ALA A 25 3.26 13.86 -4.05
CA ALA A 25 3.78 12.63 -3.49
C ALA A 25 2.73 11.49 -3.47
N ILE A 26 1.44 11.83 -3.43
CA ILE A 26 0.36 10.84 -3.32
C ILE A 26 -0.29 10.56 -4.69
N LEU A 27 -0.45 11.57 -5.53
CA LEU A 27 -1.11 11.45 -6.82
C LEU A 27 -0.13 11.67 -7.97
N ALA A 28 0.08 10.64 -8.78
CA ALA A 28 0.82 10.75 -10.02
C ALA A 28 0.09 11.67 -11.03
N LYS A 29 -1.25 11.59 -11.09
CA LYS A 29 -2.09 12.41 -11.96
C LYS A 29 -3.38 12.80 -11.25
N LYS A 30 -3.70 14.08 -11.21
CA LYS A 30 -4.94 14.58 -10.62
C LYS A 30 -6.00 14.78 -11.70
N PRO A 31 -7.18 14.14 -11.59
CA PRO A 31 -8.29 14.36 -12.53
C PRO A 31 -8.75 15.82 -12.55
N TYR A 32 -9.18 16.28 -13.73
CA TYR A 32 -9.75 17.61 -13.87
C TYR A 32 -11.01 17.77 -13.03
N GLY A 33 -11.12 18.91 -12.33
CA GLY A 33 -12.28 19.20 -11.47
C GLY A 33 -12.25 18.55 -10.09
N LEU A 34 -11.29 17.65 -9.81
CA LEU A 34 -11.11 17.07 -8.48
C LEU A 34 -10.29 18.01 -7.60
N ARG A 35 -10.81 18.31 -6.40
CA ARG A 35 -10.03 18.89 -5.30
C ARG A 35 -9.61 17.79 -4.36
N PHE A 36 -8.34 17.45 -4.39
CA PHE A 36 -7.73 16.44 -3.52
C PHE A 36 -7.05 17.13 -2.35
N LYS A 37 -7.43 16.76 -1.13
CA LYS A 37 -6.90 17.32 0.11
C LYS A 37 -6.29 16.21 0.94
N PRO A 38 -4.97 15.97 0.86
CA PRO A 38 -4.30 15.00 1.71
C PRO A 38 -4.37 15.45 3.17
N GLN A 39 -4.56 14.49 4.06
CA GLN A 39 -4.64 14.69 5.51
C GLN A 39 -3.53 13.94 6.25
N GLU A 40 -3.17 12.77 5.73
CA GLU A 40 -2.16 11.89 6.34
C GLU A 40 -1.56 11.01 5.25
N LEU A 41 -0.26 10.79 5.33
CA LEU A 41 0.45 9.71 4.69
C LEU A 41 1.49 9.20 5.67
N SER A 42 1.29 8.00 6.18
CA SER A 42 2.17 7.38 7.16
C SER A 42 2.58 5.98 6.73
N PHE A 43 3.79 5.61 7.11
CA PHE A 43 4.39 4.31 6.82
C PHE A 43 4.89 3.68 8.12
N LEU A 44 4.62 2.40 8.24
CA LEU A 44 5.25 1.51 9.21
C LEU A 44 6.02 0.45 8.43
N VAL A 45 7.30 0.31 8.71
CA VAL A 45 8.15 -0.73 8.13
C VAL A 45 8.76 -1.54 9.26
N THR A 46 8.67 -2.86 9.18
CA THR A 46 9.34 -3.76 10.12
C THR A 46 10.32 -4.66 9.41
N TYR A 47 11.34 -5.04 10.14
CA TYR A 47 12.40 -5.91 9.67
C TYR A 47 12.51 -7.13 10.58
N LYS A 48 12.93 -8.25 10.02
CA LYS A 48 13.19 -9.51 10.71
C LYS A 48 14.66 -9.89 10.51
N ASP A 49 15.29 -10.33 11.57
CA ASP A 49 16.61 -10.94 11.49
C ASP A 49 16.46 -12.45 11.26
N VAL A 50 17.19 -12.95 10.30
CA VAL A 50 17.31 -14.39 10.02
C VAL A 50 18.77 -14.68 9.74
N ASP A 51 19.38 -15.55 10.52
CA ASP A 51 20.78 -15.97 10.38
C ASP A 51 21.78 -14.79 10.34
N GLY A 52 21.54 -13.75 11.14
CA GLY A 52 22.39 -12.58 11.22
C GLY A 52 22.22 -11.56 10.09
N LYS A 53 21.27 -11.79 9.17
CA LYS A 53 20.90 -10.85 8.11
C LYS A 53 19.54 -10.22 8.38
N THR A 54 19.42 -8.93 8.17
CA THR A 54 18.16 -8.19 8.38
C THR A 54 17.39 -8.07 7.07
N PHE A 55 16.15 -8.53 7.06
CA PHE A 55 15.26 -8.52 5.91
C PHE A 55 14.00 -7.73 6.17
N LEU A 56 13.43 -7.16 5.10
CA LEU A 56 12.10 -6.57 5.14
C LEU A 56 11.08 -7.66 5.50
N ASN A 57 10.24 -7.38 6.50
CA ASN A 57 9.22 -8.29 6.97
C ASN A 57 7.79 -7.80 6.63
N TYR A 58 7.53 -6.52 6.90
CA TYR A 58 6.20 -5.97 6.74
C TYR A 58 6.25 -4.49 6.44
N ILE A 59 5.37 -4.03 5.54
CA ILE A 59 5.13 -2.61 5.28
C ILE A 59 3.63 -2.36 5.42
N ARG A 60 3.28 -1.30 6.13
CA ARG A 60 1.93 -0.74 6.14
C ARG A 60 1.98 0.71 5.71
N ASN A 61 1.16 1.04 4.74
CA ASN A 61 0.95 2.41 4.28
C ASN A 61 -0.48 2.83 4.60
N ARG A 62 -0.65 4.00 5.21
CA ARG A 62 -1.95 4.59 5.51
C ARG A 62 -2.04 5.97 4.89
N ILE A 63 -3.06 6.14 4.05
CA ILE A 63 -3.34 7.41 3.38
C ILE A 63 -4.74 7.87 3.80
N ARG A 64 -4.85 9.10 4.30
CA ARG A 64 -6.14 9.77 4.55
C ARG A 64 -6.24 11.02 3.69
N PHE A 65 -7.35 11.18 3.01
CA PHE A 65 -7.58 12.34 2.16
C PHE A 65 -9.08 12.65 2.04
N LYS A 66 -9.40 13.88 1.64
CA LYS A 66 -10.73 14.29 1.21
C LYS A 66 -10.74 14.62 -0.27
N CYS A 67 -11.83 14.24 -0.92
CA CYS A 67 -12.09 14.56 -2.32
C CYS A 67 -13.35 15.41 -2.45
N ASP A 68 -13.21 16.54 -3.15
CA ASP A 68 -14.32 17.40 -3.53
C ASP A 68 -14.36 17.52 -5.05
N TRP A 69 -15.52 17.33 -5.64
CA TRP A 69 -15.74 17.61 -7.06
C TRP A 69 -16.34 19.00 -7.24
N LYS A 70 -15.85 19.79 -8.19
CA LYS A 70 -16.31 21.17 -8.42
C LYS A 70 -17.84 21.32 -8.58
N ARG A 71 -18.52 20.24 -9.00
CA ARG A 71 -19.97 20.23 -9.27
C ARG A 71 -20.79 19.47 -8.22
N LYS A 72 -20.16 18.96 -7.15
CA LYS A 72 -20.86 18.25 -6.07
C LYS A 72 -20.78 19.04 -4.78
N LEU A 73 -21.89 19.08 -4.06
CA LEU A 73 -22.02 19.82 -2.79
C LEU A 73 -21.34 19.13 -1.61
N PHE A 74 -20.94 17.86 -1.77
CA PHE A 74 -20.43 17.07 -0.66
C PHE A 74 -18.94 16.72 -0.85
N SER A 75 -18.21 16.81 0.25
CA SER A 75 -16.84 16.31 0.37
C SER A 75 -16.85 14.90 0.93
N THR A 76 -16.13 13.99 0.30
CA THR A 76 -15.99 12.61 0.76
C THR A 76 -14.60 12.38 1.31
N GLY A 77 -14.52 11.85 2.54
CA GLY A 77 -13.27 11.42 3.16
C GLY A 77 -12.98 9.95 2.86
N TYR A 78 -11.73 9.66 2.57
CA TYR A 78 -11.24 8.31 2.32
C TYR A 78 -10.07 7.99 3.24
N THR A 79 -10.02 6.75 3.68
CA THR A 79 -8.84 6.15 4.31
C THR A 79 -8.47 4.92 3.49
N VAL A 80 -7.25 4.90 2.98
CA VAL A 80 -6.68 3.76 2.28
C VAL A 80 -5.62 3.14 3.19
N LEU A 81 -5.73 1.85 3.39
CA LEU A 81 -4.74 1.03 4.07
C LEU A 81 -4.17 0.05 3.06
N SER A 82 -2.85 0.03 2.91
CA SER A 82 -2.13 -0.92 2.08
C SER A 82 -1.11 -1.65 2.94
N GLU A 83 -1.09 -2.96 2.85
CA GLU A 83 -0.20 -3.82 3.62
C GLU A 83 0.55 -4.76 2.69
N MET A 84 1.83 -4.95 2.96
CA MET A 84 2.68 -5.90 2.28
C MET A 84 3.43 -6.72 3.32
N VAL A 85 3.38 -8.03 3.19
CA VAL A 85 4.06 -8.99 4.07
C VAL A 85 5.00 -9.84 3.23
N ALA A 86 6.24 -9.99 3.69
CA ALA A 86 7.14 -10.96 3.12
C ALA A 86 6.77 -12.35 3.67
N THR A 87 6.21 -13.21 2.83
CA THR A 87 5.75 -14.55 3.21
C THR A 87 6.85 -15.59 3.06
N ASP A 88 7.74 -15.39 2.10
CA ASP A 88 8.84 -16.29 1.81
C ASP A 88 10.06 -15.53 1.28
N ARG A 89 11.21 -16.18 1.27
CA ARG A 89 12.49 -15.62 0.87
C ARG A 89 13.38 -16.70 0.27
N GLU A 90 13.90 -16.40 -0.90
CA GLU A 90 14.91 -17.21 -1.55
C GLU A 90 16.24 -16.45 -1.61
N GLU A 91 17.33 -17.05 -1.13
CA GLU A 91 18.67 -16.46 -1.12
C GLU A 91 19.59 -17.04 -2.20
N ASN A 92 19.33 -18.26 -2.61
CA ASN A 92 20.17 -19.00 -3.55
C ASN A 92 19.46 -19.15 -4.89
N ASN A 93 20.23 -19.07 -5.97
CA ASN A 93 19.71 -19.25 -7.34
C ASN A 93 18.60 -18.25 -7.73
N VAL A 94 18.66 -17.05 -7.19
CA VAL A 94 17.66 -16.00 -7.48
C VAL A 94 17.68 -15.67 -8.97
N ALA A 95 16.58 -15.95 -9.66
CA ALA A 95 16.42 -15.55 -11.05
C ALA A 95 16.20 -14.04 -11.17
N ILE A 96 16.88 -13.42 -12.12
CA ILE A 96 16.64 -12.00 -12.42
C ILE A 96 15.27 -11.88 -13.07
N ILE A 97 14.40 -11.07 -12.49
CA ILE A 97 13.09 -10.75 -13.08
C ILE A 97 13.32 -9.92 -14.35
N PRO A 98 12.88 -10.40 -15.53
CA PRO A 98 13.03 -9.64 -16.77
C PRO A 98 12.34 -8.27 -16.63
N GLY A 99 12.97 -7.21 -17.18
CA GLY A 99 12.45 -5.84 -17.06
C GLY A 99 11.00 -5.67 -17.55
N LYS A 100 10.55 -6.51 -18.50
CA LYS A 100 9.15 -6.52 -18.97
C LYS A 100 8.15 -6.99 -17.91
N MET A 101 8.59 -7.85 -16.98
CA MET A 101 7.77 -8.40 -15.89
C MET A 101 7.92 -7.58 -14.59
N ALA A 102 8.92 -6.72 -14.50
CA ALA A 102 9.14 -5.87 -13.34
C ALA A 102 8.17 -4.69 -13.31
N PHE A 103 7.79 -4.28 -12.10
CA PHE A 103 7.05 -3.03 -11.92
C PHE A 103 7.98 -1.84 -12.08
N HIS A 104 7.55 -0.87 -12.87
CA HIS A 104 8.22 0.41 -13.00
C HIS A 104 7.45 1.49 -12.23
N GLN A 105 8.13 2.55 -11.84
CA GLN A 105 7.55 3.66 -11.07
C GLN A 105 6.31 4.31 -11.71
N LYS A 106 6.14 4.18 -13.03
CA LYS A 106 5.01 4.76 -13.78
C LYS A 106 3.88 3.77 -14.02
N ASP A 107 4.06 2.50 -13.70
CA ASP A 107 3.06 1.48 -13.91
C ASP A 107 1.93 1.63 -12.89
N ALA A 108 0.71 1.48 -13.34
CA ALA A 108 -0.42 1.35 -12.44
C ALA A 108 -0.54 -0.12 -12.00
N PHE A 109 -0.62 -0.34 -10.70
CA PHE A 109 -0.76 -1.68 -10.15
C PHE A 109 -1.96 -2.43 -10.74
N TYR A 110 -3.08 -1.73 -10.91
CA TYR A 110 -4.30 -2.27 -11.49
C TYR A 110 -4.10 -2.85 -12.89
N ASP A 111 -3.37 -2.17 -13.77
CA ASP A 111 -3.17 -2.60 -15.15
C ASP A 111 -2.35 -3.91 -15.25
N LYS A 112 -1.51 -4.18 -14.24
CA LYS A 112 -0.68 -5.39 -14.18
C LYS A 112 -1.35 -6.56 -13.46
N VAL A 113 -2.23 -6.29 -12.50
CA VAL A 113 -2.91 -7.34 -11.73
C VAL A 113 -3.86 -8.14 -12.62
N ASP A 114 -4.57 -7.48 -13.54
CA ASP A 114 -5.50 -8.18 -14.44
C ASP A 114 -4.78 -9.19 -15.37
N GLU A 115 -3.54 -8.90 -15.76
CA GLU A 115 -2.74 -9.79 -16.63
C GLU A 115 -2.28 -11.06 -15.91
N TYR A 116 -2.07 -10.98 -14.60
CA TYR A 116 -1.54 -12.08 -13.77
C TYR A 116 -2.56 -12.63 -12.79
N TRP A 117 -3.82 -12.25 -12.89
CA TRP A 117 -4.85 -12.75 -12.00
C TRP A 117 -5.13 -14.24 -12.29
N SER A 118 -4.96 -15.07 -11.26
CA SER A 118 -5.35 -16.48 -11.26
C SER A 118 -6.09 -16.78 -9.97
N GLU A 119 -7.31 -17.31 -10.06
CA GLU A 119 -8.11 -17.69 -8.89
C GLU A 119 -7.42 -18.79 -8.07
N ASP A 120 -6.71 -19.71 -8.74
CA ASP A 120 -6.02 -20.82 -8.10
C ASP A 120 -4.73 -20.38 -7.38
N PHE A 121 -4.15 -19.26 -7.76
CA PHE A 121 -2.90 -18.76 -7.15
C PHE A 121 -3.04 -18.58 -5.64
N TRP A 122 -4.18 -18.09 -5.18
CA TRP A 122 -4.43 -17.79 -3.77
C TRP A 122 -4.86 -19.00 -2.95
N GLY A 123 -5.30 -20.09 -3.61
CA GLY A 123 -5.83 -21.30 -2.94
C GLY A 123 -4.84 -22.05 -2.03
N SER A 124 -3.54 -21.92 -2.28
CA SER A 124 -2.47 -22.59 -1.52
C SER A 124 -1.58 -21.64 -0.73
N TYR A 125 -1.78 -20.33 -0.86
CA TYR A 125 -1.00 -19.34 -0.12
C TYR A 125 -1.60 -19.07 1.27
N ASN A 126 -0.72 -18.76 2.23
CA ASN A 126 -1.14 -18.29 3.56
C ASN A 126 -2.03 -17.07 3.41
N ILE A 127 -3.32 -17.28 3.53
CA ILE A 127 -4.30 -16.18 3.55
C ILE A 127 -4.10 -15.46 4.87
N ILE A 128 -3.70 -14.20 4.79
CA ILE A 128 -3.74 -13.32 5.95
C ILE A 128 -5.21 -13.11 6.25
N GLU A 129 -5.67 -13.60 7.40
CA GLU A 129 -7.05 -13.38 7.81
C GLU A 129 -7.35 -11.88 7.83
N PRO A 130 -8.44 -11.45 7.17
CA PRO A 130 -8.82 -10.05 7.16
C PRO A 130 -9.00 -9.55 8.59
N THR A 131 -8.44 -8.41 8.91
CA THR A 131 -8.71 -7.77 10.20
C THR A 131 -10.23 -7.49 10.32
N GLU A 132 -10.77 -7.54 11.54
CA GLU A 132 -12.18 -7.25 11.82
C GLU A 132 -12.65 -5.92 11.16
N SER A 133 -11.75 -4.94 11.06
CA SER A 133 -12.03 -3.66 10.39
C SER A 133 -12.25 -3.81 8.89
N LEU A 134 -11.53 -4.73 8.23
CA LEU A 134 -11.65 -5.01 6.80
C LEU A 134 -12.95 -5.76 6.51
N GLU A 135 -13.31 -6.76 7.32
CA GLU A 135 -14.57 -7.48 7.19
C GLU A 135 -15.76 -6.54 7.34
N ASN A 136 -15.72 -5.65 8.33
CA ASN A 136 -16.74 -4.64 8.54
C ASN A 136 -16.85 -3.66 7.35
N ALA A 137 -15.74 -3.29 6.72
CA ALA A 137 -15.73 -2.44 5.53
C ALA A 137 -16.35 -3.16 4.32
N VAL A 138 -16.00 -4.42 4.10
CA VAL A 138 -16.58 -5.27 3.03
C VAL A 138 -18.08 -5.44 3.24
N HIS A 139 -18.52 -5.68 4.48
CA HIS A 139 -19.93 -5.81 4.80
C HIS A 139 -20.74 -4.53 4.53
N LYS A 140 -20.16 -3.36 4.83
CA LYS A 140 -20.75 -2.05 4.52
C LYS A 140 -20.87 -1.81 3.02
N LEU A 141 -19.83 -2.14 2.25
CA LEU A 141 -19.84 -2.00 0.78
C LEU A 141 -20.89 -2.90 0.13
N LYS A 142 -21.01 -4.16 0.58
CA LYS A 142 -22.05 -5.09 0.09
C LYS A 142 -23.47 -4.61 0.39
N LYS A 143 -23.70 -3.89 1.50
CA LYS A 143 -25.01 -3.29 1.81
C LYS A 143 -25.33 -2.07 0.95
N GLN A 144 -24.32 -1.33 0.49
CA GLN A 144 -24.51 -0.14 -0.37
C GLN A 144 -24.71 -0.47 -1.86
N SER A 145 -24.34 -1.69 -2.27
CA SER A 145 -24.47 -2.16 -3.66
C SER A 145 -25.80 -2.88 -3.95
N ARG A 146 -26.70 -2.96 -2.97
CA ARG A 146 -28.08 -3.44 -3.09
C ARG A 146 -29.05 -2.26 -3.08
#